data_f9933e6c7d86d2357c9cdecfda58e7ec
#
_entry.id   f9933e6c7d86d2357c9cdecfda58e7ec
#
_cell.length_a   1.000
_cell.length_b   1.000
_cell.length_c   1.000
_cell.angle_alpha   90.00
_cell.angle_beta   90.00
_cell.angle_gamma   90.00
#
_symmetry.space_group_name_H-M   'P 1'
#
loop_
_entity.id
_entity.type
_entity.pdbx_description
1 polymer ?
#
loop_
_entity_poly.entity_id
_entity_poly.type
_entity_poly.pdbx_seq_one_letter_code
_entity_poly.pdbx_strand_id
1 'polypeptide(L)'
;MTGSNGPTDGEAEASVDVTEADLRERFEVADYVADDTLVTTVYLALRLGKPLLIEGEPGSGKTELGKVLAEGFDTELIRLQCYEGLAAENTLYEWNYTKQLLAVQSGEGSVEGDVFSEEYLFERPLLRALTHEGDAPPVLLIDEVDRADEEFEAFLLEVLSDFQVTIPEFGTVSAGRPPIVVITSNRTRGLSDALKRRCLYLHVDAPAYETEVEIVRRKVPQLDATVAAEVCAIVGELREEAFLKRPGVAETLDWARAVAELRAPGDGSDLTAAEIERTIGTLLKEVEDVQRVDTTLLERLERAAQETRASAEGEAAPTPDDGAPSGD
;
A
#
# COMPACT_ATOMS: atom_id res chain seq x y z
N MET A 1 50.70 -5.73 25.08
CA MET A 1 50.00 -4.74 24.21
C MET A 1 48.80 -5.47 23.62
N THR A 2 47.69 -5.36 24.32
CA THR A 2 46.42 -5.97 23.98
C THR A 2 45.58 -4.92 23.22
N GLY A 3 45.46 -5.11 21.92
CA GLY A 3 44.59 -4.30 21.07
C GLY A 3 43.15 -4.73 21.25
N SER A 4 42.33 -3.88 21.86
CA SER A 4 40.89 -4.00 21.90
C SER A 4 40.34 -3.60 20.52
N ASN A 5 39.84 -4.55 19.75
CA ASN A 5 38.93 -4.29 18.63
C ASN A 5 37.55 -4.03 19.25
N GLY A 6 37.15 -2.76 19.33
CA GLY A 6 35.77 -2.38 19.54
C GLY A 6 34.94 -2.70 18.29
N PRO A 7 33.62 -2.89 18.41
CA PRO A 7 32.76 -3.12 17.25
C PRO A 7 32.75 -1.89 16.33
N THR A 8 32.74 -2.13 15.05
CA THR A 8 32.66 -1.13 13.99
C THR A 8 31.30 -0.42 14.06
N ASP A 9 31.32 0.87 14.28
CA ASP A 9 30.19 1.80 14.47
C ASP A 9 29.31 2.02 13.21
N GLY A 10 29.31 1.12 12.23
CA GLY A 10 28.60 1.31 10.97
C GLY A 10 27.26 0.56 10.80
N GLU A 11 26.92 -0.37 11.70
CA GLU A 11 25.70 -1.20 11.52
C GLU A 11 24.54 -0.82 12.45
N ALA A 12 24.69 0.12 13.35
CA ALA A 12 23.69 0.41 14.38
C ALA A 12 22.66 1.50 14.01
N GLU A 13 22.86 2.27 12.93
CA GLU A 13 22.02 3.43 12.60
C GLU A 13 20.84 3.18 11.65
N ALA A 14 20.77 2.03 11.01
CA ALA A 14 19.71 1.73 10.02
C ALA A 14 18.41 1.17 10.62
N SER A 15 18.36 0.82 11.91
CA SER A 15 17.20 0.19 12.52
C SER A 15 16.27 1.20 13.18
N VAL A 16 14.98 1.13 12.85
CA VAL A 16 13.92 1.87 13.55
C VAL A 16 13.64 1.18 14.88
N ASP A 17 13.69 1.92 15.98
CA ASP A 17 13.37 1.38 17.31
C ASP A 17 11.85 1.31 17.49
N VAL A 18 11.29 0.13 17.27
CA VAL A 18 9.86 -0.17 17.31
C VAL A 18 9.65 -1.60 17.81
N THR A 19 8.52 -1.87 18.45
CA THR A 19 8.08 -3.23 18.82
C THR A 19 6.92 -3.68 17.93
N GLU A 20 6.63 -4.99 17.90
CA GLU A 20 5.42 -5.49 17.21
C GLU A 20 4.13 -4.91 17.81
N ALA A 21 4.11 -4.67 19.12
CA ALA A 21 2.97 -4.06 19.80
C ALA A 21 2.74 -2.61 19.34
N ASP A 22 3.82 -1.82 19.21
CA ASP A 22 3.74 -0.45 18.69
C ASP A 22 3.24 -0.43 17.24
N LEU A 23 3.66 -1.40 16.42
CA LEU A 23 3.18 -1.50 15.04
C LEU A 23 1.70 -1.84 14.97
N ARG A 24 1.23 -2.75 15.82
CA ARG A 24 -0.21 -3.07 15.89
C ARG A 24 -1.03 -1.85 16.28
N GLU A 25 -0.60 -1.11 17.29
CA GLU A 25 -1.28 0.12 17.71
C GLU A 25 -1.32 1.16 16.59
N ARG A 26 -0.21 1.35 15.85
CA ARG A 26 -0.15 2.26 14.70
C ARG A 26 -1.08 1.82 13.57
N PHE A 27 -1.16 0.53 13.27
CA PHE A 27 -2.07 -0.01 12.26
C PHE A 27 -3.53 0.16 12.67
N GLU A 28 -3.87 -0.07 13.93
CA GLU A 28 -5.20 0.18 14.46
C GLU A 28 -5.61 1.66 14.35
N VAL A 29 -4.71 2.58 14.71
CA VAL A 29 -4.97 4.04 14.61
C VAL A 29 -5.18 4.47 13.16
N ALA A 30 -4.52 3.84 12.19
CA ALA A 30 -4.65 4.11 10.76
C ALA A 30 -5.82 3.33 10.09
N ASP A 31 -6.68 2.67 10.88
CA ASP A 31 -7.75 1.80 10.37
C ASP A 31 -7.24 0.77 9.35
N TYR A 32 -6.06 0.20 9.60
CA TYR A 32 -5.45 -0.82 8.74
C TYR A 32 -5.54 -2.20 9.39
N VAL A 33 -6.20 -3.13 8.72
CA VAL A 33 -6.35 -4.51 9.19
C VAL A 33 -5.09 -5.30 8.81
N ALA A 34 -4.31 -5.69 9.82
CA ALA A 34 -3.04 -6.39 9.66
C ALA A 34 -3.08 -7.74 10.38
N ASP A 35 -2.69 -8.81 9.71
CA ASP A 35 -2.48 -10.11 10.32
C ASP A 35 -1.10 -10.21 11.02
N ASP A 36 -0.89 -11.28 11.78
CA ASP A 36 0.35 -11.51 12.51
C ASP A 36 1.57 -11.62 11.59
N THR A 37 1.41 -12.24 10.42
CA THR A 37 2.49 -12.42 9.43
C THR A 37 2.95 -11.07 8.87
N LEU A 38 2.01 -10.20 8.53
CA LEU A 38 2.30 -8.85 8.05
C LEU A 38 3.02 -8.04 9.14
N VAL A 39 2.49 -8.02 10.36
CA VAL A 39 3.09 -7.28 11.49
C VAL A 39 4.52 -7.73 11.74
N THR A 40 4.74 -9.05 11.86
CA THR A 40 6.09 -9.61 12.09
C THR A 40 7.03 -9.31 10.93
N THR A 41 6.58 -9.41 9.67
CA THR A 41 7.43 -9.14 8.51
C THR A 41 7.81 -7.67 8.44
N VAL A 42 6.88 -6.75 8.68
CA VAL A 42 7.15 -5.31 8.74
C VAL A 42 8.11 -4.99 9.89
N TYR A 43 7.86 -5.55 11.08
CA TYR A 43 8.74 -5.39 12.23
C TYR A 43 10.19 -5.79 11.90
N LEU A 44 10.37 -6.96 11.30
CA LEU A 44 11.70 -7.44 10.92
C LEU A 44 12.34 -6.54 9.84
N ALA A 45 11.58 -6.04 8.87
CA ALA A 45 12.07 -5.12 7.86
C ALA A 45 12.64 -3.84 8.50
N LEU A 46 11.91 -3.25 9.42
CA LEU A 46 12.31 -2.04 10.14
C LEU A 46 13.52 -2.27 11.06
N ARG A 47 13.52 -3.39 11.79
CA ARG A 47 14.62 -3.72 12.71
C ARG A 47 15.92 -4.09 12.01
N LEU A 48 15.83 -4.70 10.84
CA LEU A 48 16.99 -5.12 10.05
C LEU A 48 17.43 -4.06 9.02
N GLY A 49 16.69 -2.93 8.92
CA GLY A 49 16.96 -1.89 7.92
C GLY A 49 16.87 -2.41 6.48
N LYS A 50 16.00 -3.41 6.22
CA LYS A 50 15.86 -4.02 4.89
C LYS A 50 14.62 -3.52 4.16
N PRO A 51 14.68 -3.34 2.83
CA PRO A 51 13.50 -3.10 2.03
C PRO A 51 12.46 -4.22 2.21
N LEU A 52 11.17 -3.83 2.24
CA LEU A 52 10.04 -4.75 2.25
C LEU A 52 9.50 -4.88 0.81
N LEU A 53 9.58 -6.07 0.23
CA LEU A 53 8.98 -6.38 -1.07
C LEU A 53 7.63 -7.05 -0.86
N ILE A 54 6.58 -6.40 -1.36
CA ILE A 54 5.20 -6.86 -1.26
C ILE A 54 4.72 -7.28 -2.65
N GLU A 55 4.43 -8.54 -2.83
CA GLU A 55 3.83 -9.07 -4.06
C GLU A 55 2.38 -9.50 -3.80
N GLY A 56 1.51 -9.37 -4.79
CA GLY A 56 0.12 -9.81 -4.72
C GLY A 56 -0.69 -9.31 -5.91
N GLU A 57 -1.96 -9.70 -6.00
CA GLU A 57 -2.85 -9.26 -7.07
C GLU A 57 -3.13 -7.74 -7.01
N PRO A 58 -3.47 -7.11 -8.14
CA PRO A 58 -3.94 -5.73 -8.15
C PRO A 58 -5.15 -5.56 -7.21
N GLY A 59 -5.17 -4.46 -6.46
CA GLY A 59 -6.27 -4.16 -5.53
C GLY A 59 -6.19 -4.87 -4.17
N SER A 60 -5.13 -5.64 -3.85
CA SER A 60 -4.95 -6.30 -2.55
C SER A 60 -4.46 -5.39 -1.41
N GLY A 61 -4.32 -4.07 -1.64
CA GLY A 61 -3.95 -3.11 -0.58
C GLY A 61 -2.44 -2.89 -0.39
N LYS A 62 -1.56 -3.42 -1.25
CA LYS A 62 -0.09 -3.30 -1.13
C LYS A 62 0.42 -1.87 -0.97
N THR A 63 -0.08 -0.96 -1.81
CA THR A 63 0.29 0.46 -1.80
C THR A 63 -0.19 1.17 -0.52
N GLU A 64 -1.28 0.69 0.08
CA GLU A 64 -1.84 1.25 1.31
C GLU A 64 -0.89 1.07 2.50
N LEU A 65 -0.16 -0.04 2.59
CA LEU A 65 0.79 -0.27 3.67
C LEU A 65 1.87 0.82 3.73
N GLY A 66 2.37 1.31 2.58
CA GLY A 66 3.33 2.41 2.54
C GLY A 66 2.77 3.70 3.15
N LYS A 67 1.50 4.02 2.87
CA LYS A 67 0.82 5.20 3.44
C LYS A 67 0.62 5.05 4.95
N VAL A 68 0.15 3.89 5.38
CA VAL A 68 -0.08 3.58 6.80
C VAL A 68 1.21 3.64 7.61
N LEU A 69 2.33 3.18 7.05
CA LEU A 69 3.63 3.33 7.70
C LEU A 69 4.05 4.80 7.81
N ALA A 70 3.87 5.60 6.77
CA ALA A 70 4.20 7.02 6.82
C ALA A 70 3.34 7.76 7.86
N GLU A 71 2.04 7.50 7.90
CA GLU A 71 1.12 8.05 8.89
C GLU A 71 1.47 7.57 10.31
N GLY A 72 1.68 6.26 10.48
CA GLY A 72 2.01 5.66 11.77
C GLY A 72 3.33 6.14 12.36
N PHE A 73 4.32 6.53 11.55
CA PHE A 73 5.58 7.10 12.00
C PHE A 73 5.62 8.63 11.96
N ASP A 74 4.50 9.28 11.62
CA ASP A 74 4.40 10.75 11.46
C ASP A 74 5.54 11.30 10.59
N THR A 75 5.72 10.68 9.42
CA THR A 75 6.80 11.00 8.50
C THR A 75 6.32 11.16 7.07
N GLU A 76 7.19 11.66 6.21
CA GLU A 76 6.86 11.89 4.82
C GLU A 76 6.74 10.58 4.03
N LEU A 77 5.66 10.47 3.22
CA LEU A 77 5.54 9.46 2.18
C LEU A 77 6.12 9.99 0.87
N ILE A 78 7.21 9.39 0.41
CA ILE A 78 7.81 9.68 -0.88
C ILE A 78 7.48 8.52 -1.83
N ARG A 79 6.66 8.79 -2.85
CA ARG A 79 6.21 7.77 -3.80
C ARG A 79 6.95 7.86 -5.12
N LEU A 80 7.49 6.73 -5.56
CA LEU A 80 8.03 6.50 -6.88
C LEU A 80 7.16 5.48 -7.62
N GLN A 81 6.37 5.93 -8.60
CA GLN A 81 5.58 5.06 -9.47
C GLN A 81 6.44 4.54 -10.62
N CYS A 82 6.59 3.22 -10.73
CA CYS A 82 7.29 2.61 -11.83
C CYS A 82 6.40 2.45 -13.07
N TYR A 83 7.00 2.62 -14.25
CA TYR A 83 6.35 2.45 -15.55
C TYR A 83 7.37 1.97 -16.58
N GLU A 84 6.91 1.45 -17.70
CA GLU A 84 7.76 0.97 -18.78
C GLU A 84 8.62 2.10 -19.38
N GLY A 85 9.94 1.87 -19.45
CA GLY A 85 10.90 2.87 -19.93
C GLY A 85 11.28 3.94 -18.88
N LEU A 86 11.02 3.69 -17.59
CA LEU A 86 11.49 4.57 -16.52
C LEU A 86 13.02 4.54 -16.45
N ALA A 87 13.66 5.64 -16.82
CA ALA A 87 15.11 5.77 -16.69
C ALA A 87 15.52 6.12 -15.25
N ALA A 88 16.64 5.56 -14.79
CA ALA A 88 17.19 5.80 -13.45
C ALA A 88 17.37 7.30 -13.14
N GLU A 89 17.88 8.05 -14.11
CA GLU A 89 18.10 9.50 -14.00
C GLU A 89 16.81 10.26 -13.64
N ASN A 90 15.68 9.87 -14.25
CA ASN A 90 14.38 10.51 -14.02
C ASN A 90 13.83 10.27 -12.60
N THR A 91 14.43 9.39 -11.82
CA THR A 91 14.03 9.09 -10.44
C THR A 91 14.92 9.74 -9.40
N LEU A 92 16.08 10.23 -9.83
CA LEU A 92 17.07 10.89 -8.96
C LEU A 92 16.92 12.40 -8.96
N TYR A 93 17.13 13.03 -10.12
CA TYR A 93 17.16 14.50 -10.22
C TYR A 93 16.83 14.99 -11.61
N GLU A 94 16.59 16.29 -11.69
CA GLU A 94 16.50 17.03 -12.94
C GLU A 94 17.15 18.39 -12.74
N TRP A 95 18.03 18.77 -13.68
CA TRP A 95 18.64 20.10 -13.66
C TRP A 95 17.65 21.17 -14.12
N ASN A 96 17.56 22.27 -13.38
CA ASN A 96 16.82 23.45 -13.81
C ASN A 96 17.60 24.26 -14.84
N TYR A 97 17.68 23.74 -16.06
CA TYR A 97 18.42 24.36 -17.15
C TYR A 97 18.00 25.81 -17.43
N THR A 98 16.72 26.15 -17.23
CA THR A 98 16.21 27.51 -17.39
C THR A 98 16.83 28.45 -16.38
N LYS A 99 16.88 28.06 -15.11
CA LYS A 99 17.48 28.83 -14.03
C LYS A 99 18.99 28.95 -14.23
N GLN A 100 19.66 27.86 -14.59
CA GLN A 100 21.09 27.86 -14.91
C GLN A 100 21.41 28.85 -16.06
N LEU A 101 20.63 28.81 -17.15
CA LEU A 101 20.83 29.70 -18.29
C LEU A 101 20.64 31.18 -17.92
N LEU A 102 19.64 31.50 -17.09
CA LEU A 102 19.40 32.84 -16.58
C LEU A 102 20.57 33.33 -15.69
N ALA A 103 21.07 32.47 -14.79
CA ALA A 103 22.20 32.79 -13.92
C ALA A 103 23.47 33.08 -14.72
N VAL A 104 23.75 32.31 -15.76
CA VAL A 104 24.89 32.55 -16.67
C VAL A 104 24.71 33.88 -17.44
N GLN A 105 23.47 34.19 -17.89
CA GLN A 105 23.21 35.44 -18.63
C GLN A 105 23.26 36.68 -17.74
N SER A 106 22.88 36.57 -16.47
CA SER A 106 22.94 37.70 -15.51
C SER A 106 24.33 37.96 -14.96
N GLY A 107 25.29 37.07 -15.24
CA GLY A 107 26.66 37.16 -14.74
C GLY A 107 26.82 36.74 -13.25
N GLU A 108 25.76 36.18 -12.66
CA GLU A 108 25.79 35.63 -11.30
C GLU A 108 26.44 34.24 -11.23
N GLY A 109 26.49 33.53 -12.39
CA GLY A 109 27.12 32.21 -12.54
C GLY A 109 28.44 32.25 -13.29
N SER A 110 29.44 33.02 -12.83
CA SER A 110 30.70 33.22 -13.56
C SER A 110 31.81 32.18 -13.30
N VAL A 111 31.53 31.12 -12.54
CA VAL A 111 32.44 30.01 -12.27
C VAL A 111 31.77 28.70 -12.64
N GLU A 112 32.43 27.85 -13.43
CA GLU A 112 31.92 26.56 -13.93
C GLU A 112 31.35 25.60 -12.84
N GLY A 113 31.62 25.84 -11.56
CA GLY A 113 31.11 25.06 -10.44
C GLY A 113 29.79 25.55 -9.82
N ASP A 114 29.43 26.81 -10.01
CA ASP A 114 28.26 27.42 -9.32
C ASP A 114 26.91 27.01 -9.90
N VAL A 115 26.85 26.65 -11.19
CA VAL A 115 25.59 26.29 -11.85
C VAL A 115 25.16 24.83 -11.63
N PHE A 116 26.03 24.01 -11.05
CA PHE A 116 25.74 22.61 -10.67
C PHE A 116 25.61 22.47 -9.14
N SER A 117 25.05 23.47 -8.49
CA SER A 117 24.74 23.44 -7.06
C SER A 117 23.30 22.96 -6.81
N GLU A 118 23.01 22.62 -5.55
CA GLU A 118 21.69 22.20 -5.06
C GLU A 118 20.57 23.16 -5.46
N GLU A 119 20.87 24.46 -5.55
CA GLU A 119 19.91 25.50 -5.95
C GLU A 119 19.31 25.30 -7.34
N TYR A 120 20.03 24.59 -8.24
CA TYR A 120 19.62 24.28 -9.62
C TYR A 120 19.15 22.83 -9.79
N LEU A 121 19.12 22.06 -8.70
CA LEU A 121 18.74 20.64 -8.72
C LEU A 121 17.28 20.49 -8.30
N PHE A 122 16.47 19.85 -9.13
CA PHE A 122 15.17 19.36 -8.71
C PHE A 122 15.32 17.92 -8.22
N GLU A 123 15.11 17.71 -6.93
CA GLU A 123 15.10 16.38 -6.35
C GLU A 123 13.90 15.58 -6.83
N ARG A 124 14.16 14.42 -7.36
CA ARG A 124 13.17 13.41 -7.69
C ARG A 124 13.02 12.42 -6.52
N PRO A 125 12.02 11.52 -6.54
CA PRO A 125 11.68 10.72 -5.35
C PRO A 125 12.84 9.99 -4.68
N LEU A 126 13.76 9.39 -5.45
CA LEU A 126 14.89 8.67 -4.84
C LEU A 126 15.86 9.62 -4.15
N LEU A 127 16.25 10.71 -4.81
CA LEU A 127 17.15 11.69 -4.18
C LEU A 127 16.50 12.32 -2.95
N ARG A 128 15.23 12.74 -3.06
CA ARG A 128 14.47 13.30 -1.94
C ARG A 128 14.41 12.38 -0.74
N ALA A 129 14.33 11.06 -0.96
CA ALA A 129 14.36 10.10 0.13
C ALA A 129 15.73 9.99 0.81
N LEU A 130 16.83 10.23 0.06
CA LEU A 130 18.19 10.22 0.58
C LEU A 130 18.55 11.52 1.31
N THR A 131 18.04 12.67 0.83
CA THR A 131 18.32 14.01 1.38
C THR A 131 17.36 14.44 2.47
N HIS A 132 16.39 13.58 2.84
CA HIS A 132 15.38 13.93 3.85
C HIS A 132 16.00 14.27 5.20
N GLU A 133 15.67 15.45 5.75
CA GLU A 133 16.21 15.98 7.01
C GLU A 133 15.23 15.90 8.20
N GLY A 134 14.12 15.17 8.06
CA GLY A 134 13.11 15.02 9.12
C GLY A 134 13.61 14.24 10.35
N ASP A 135 12.92 14.39 11.47
CA ASP A 135 13.21 13.69 12.72
C ASP A 135 13.01 12.18 12.64
N ALA A 136 12.06 11.72 11.80
CA ALA A 136 11.82 10.32 11.50
C ALA A 136 12.30 9.98 10.07
N PRO A 137 12.72 8.72 9.79
CA PRO A 137 13.07 8.31 8.45
C PRO A 137 11.84 8.41 7.52
N PRO A 138 11.96 8.92 6.27
CA PRO A 138 10.85 8.96 5.34
C PRO A 138 10.47 7.55 4.89
N VAL A 139 9.22 7.37 4.46
CA VAL A 139 8.80 6.13 3.78
C VAL A 139 8.95 6.31 2.28
N LEU A 140 9.87 5.55 1.68
CA LEU A 140 10.03 5.47 0.23
C LEU A 140 9.19 4.30 -0.31
N LEU A 141 8.10 4.63 -0.99
CA LEU A 141 7.22 3.65 -1.66
C LEU A 141 7.59 3.57 -3.15
N ILE A 142 8.20 2.46 -3.54
CA ILE A 142 8.50 2.13 -4.94
C ILE A 142 7.36 1.24 -5.45
N ASP A 143 6.45 1.83 -6.20
CA ASP A 143 5.17 1.22 -6.57
C ASP A 143 5.21 0.60 -7.96
N GLU A 144 4.71 -0.64 -8.10
CA GLU A 144 4.67 -1.43 -9.34
C GLU A 144 6.07 -1.62 -9.99
N VAL A 145 7.06 -2.04 -9.21
CA VAL A 145 8.44 -2.22 -9.70
C VAL A 145 8.55 -3.21 -10.87
N ASP A 146 7.63 -4.16 -10.96
CA ASP A 146 7.51 -5.12 -12.06
C ASP A 146 7.15 -4.48 -13.42
N ARG A 147 6.83 -3.19 -13.47
CA ARG A 147 6.61 -2.43 -14.70
C ARG A 147 7.89 -1.77 -15.24
N ALA A 148 8.90 -1.61 -14.41
CA ALA A 148 10.19 -1.12 -14.84
C ALA A 148 11.03 -2.25 -15.48
N ASP A 149 12.10 -1.92 -16.19
CA ASP A 149 13.00 -2.89 -16.79
C ASP A 149 14.08 -3.42 -15.82
N GLU A 150 14.89 -4.37 -16.29
CA GLU A 150 15.96 -4.97 -15.48
C GLU A 150 17.11 -3.97 -15.19
N GLU A 151 17.32 -2.98 -16.05
CA GLU A 151 18.33 -1.95 -15.87
C GLU A 151 17.98 -1.06 -14.68
N PHE A 152 16.72 -0.70 -14.57
CA PHE A 152 16.20 0.03 -13.40
C PHE A 152 16.29 -0.79 -12.11
N GLU A 153 15.99 -2.10 -12.15
CA GLU A 153 16.19 -2.96 -10.97
C GLU A 153 17.66 -3.01 -10.53
N ALA A 154 18.60 -3.11 -11.49
CA ALA A 154 20.03 -3.11 -11.16
C ALA A 154 20.44 -1.78 -10.50
N PHE A 155 19.93 -0.66 -10.99
CA PHE A 155 20.16 0.65 -10.40
C PHE A 155 19.55 0.73 -8.97
N LEU A 156 18.32 0.26 -8.76
CA LEU A 156 17.73 0.22 -7.42
C LEU A 156 18.58 -0.61 -6.45
N LEU A 157 19.15 -1.73 -6.92
CA LEU A 157 20.03 -2.55 -6.11
C LEU A 157 21.28 -1.80 -5.64
N GLU A 158 21.84 -0.93 -6.48
CA GLU A 158 22.98 -0.07 -6.12
C GLU A 158 22.56 0.95 -5.05
N VAL A 159 21.51 1.71 -5.30
CA VAL A 159 21.03 2.75 -4.38
C VAL A 159 20.61 2.20 -3.03
N LEU A 160 19.85 1.08 -3.02
CA LEU A 160 19.32 0.49 -1.79
C LEU A 160 20.36 -0.31 -0.98
N SER A 161 21.56 -0.54 -1.52
CA SER A 161 22.62 -1.24 -0.79
C SER A 161 23.27 -0.37 0.27
N ASP A 162 23.60 0.84 -0.11
CA ASP A 162 24.37 1.77 0.71
C ASP A 162 23.61 3.07 0.98
N PHE A 163 22.37 3.18 0.50
CA PHE A 163 21.54 4.38 0.56
C PHE A 163 22.30 5.63 0.12
N GLN A 164 23.01 5.49 -1.00
CA GLN A 164 23.80 6.56 -1.60
C GLN A 164 23.69 6.55 -3.12
N VAL A 165 24.00 7.68 -3.73
CA VAL A 165 24.03 7.84 -5.18
C VAL A 165 25.10 8.87 -5.55
N THR A 166 25.78 8.67 -6.67
CA THR A 166 26.71 9.64 -7.24
C THR A 166 26.06 10.38 -8.39
N ILE A 167 25.93 11.69 -8.23
CA ILE A 167 25.40 12.59 -9.27
C ILE A 167 26.60 13.25 -9.97
N PRO A 168 26.72 13.10 -11.30
CA PRO A 168 27.77 13.79 -12.07
C PRO A 168 27.77 15.30 -11.75
N GLU A 169 28.95 15.91 -11.63
CA GLU A 169 29.22 17.32 -11.33
C GLU A 169 28.80 17.79 -9.92
N PHE A 170 27.91 17.03 -9.22
CA PHE A 170 27.45 17.39 -7.88
C PHE A 170 28.17 16.58 -6.77
N GLY A 171 28.47 15.30 -7.06
CA GLY A 171 29.16 14.42 -6.12
C GLY A 171 28.28 13.30 -5.55
N THR A 172 28.75 12.66 -4.47
CA THR A 172 28.03 11.56 -3.83
C THR A 172 27.13 12.10 -2.73
N VAL A 173 25.84 11.72 -2.82
CA VAL A 173 24.81 11.98 -1.80
C VAL A 173 24.53 10.68 -1.08
N SER A 174 24.58 10.70 0.24
CA SER A 174 24.27 9.56 1.11
C SER A 174 23.18 9.95 2.08
N ALA A 175 22.30 9.02 2.38
CA ALA A 175 21.26 9.25 3.38
C ALA A 175 21.89 9.43 4.78
N GLY A 176 21.58 10.53 5.43
CA GLY A 176 21.93 10.72 6.85
C GLY A 176 21.17 9.76 7.76
N ARG A 177 19.95 9.38 7.33
CA ARG A 177 19.11 8.37 7.96
C ARG A 177 18.43 7.57 6.85
N PRO A 178 18.69 6.24 6.74
CA PRO A 178 18.10 5.39 5.71
C PRO A 178 16.57 5.44 5.72
N PRO A 179 15.90 5.59 4.55
CA PRO A 179 14.45 5.56 4.45
C PRO A 179 13.87 4.17 4.77
N ILE A 180 12.63 4.14 5.24
CA ILE A 180 11.83 2.91 5.28
C ILE A 180 11.39 2.61 3.84
N VAL A 181 11.89 1.53 3.25
CA VAL A 181 11.62 1.21 1.84
C VAL A 181 10.56 0.14 1.71
N VAL A 182 9.47 0.47 1.00
CA VAL A 182 8.40 -0.44 0.62
C VAL A 182 8.38 -0.55 -0.90
N ILE A 183 8.50 -1.76 -1.42
CA ILE A 183 8.49 -2.06 -2.86
C ILE A 183 7.25 -2.89 -3.14
N THR A 184 6.41 -2.48 -4.10
CA THR A 184 5.24 -3.26 -4.50
C THR A 184 5.40 -3.87 -5.89
N SER A 185 4.79 -5.04 -6.11
CA SER A 185 4.77 -5.74 -7.39
C SER A 185 3.41 -6.42 -7.60
N ASN A 186 2.87 -6.32 -8.81
CA ASN A 186 1.68 -7.04 -9.25
C ASN A 186 2.03 -8.36 -9.96
N ARG A 187 3.31 -8.76 -9.97
CA ARG A 187 3.83 -9.99 -10.60
C ARG A 187 3.54 -10.05 -12.10
N THR A 188 3.45 -8.92 -12.79
CA THR A 188 3.27 -8.88 -14.26
C THR A 188 4.47 -9.46 -14.99
N ARG A 189 5.66 -9.36 -14.37
CA ARG A 189 6.88 -10.10 -14.73
C ARG A 189 7.62 -10.58 -13.48
N GLY A 190 8.55 -11.51 -13.65
CA GLY A 190 9.44 -11.93 -12.55
C GLY A 190 10.45 -10.84 -12.21
N LEU A 191 10.64 -10.58 -10.93
CA LEU A 191 11.72 -9.73 -10.43
C LEU A 191 13.02 -10.51 -10.31
N SER A 192 14.16 -9.83 -10.40
CA SER A 192 15.47 -10.44 -10.28
C SER A 192 15.70 -11.10 -8.90
N ASP A 193 16.39 -12.23 -8.88
CA ASP A 193 16.78 -12.89 -7.62
C ASP A 193 17.65 -11.99 -6.74
N ALA A 194 18.41 -11.08 -7.35
CA ALA A 194 19.26 -10.14 -6.64
C ALA A 194 18.42 -9.16 -5.81
N LEU A 195 17.34 -8.60 -6.37
CA LEU A 195 16.41 -7.73 -5.65
C LEU A 195 15.69 -8.49 -4.53
N LYS A 196 15.15 -9.68 -4.83
CA LYS A 196 14.44 -10.51 -3.84
C LYS A 196 15.30 -10.88 -2.64
N ARG A 197 16.58 -11.19 -2.83
CA ARG A 197 17.51 -11.55 -1.72
C ARG A 197 17.84 -10.40 -0.79
N ARG A 198 17.71 -9.15 -1.25
CA ARG A 198 17.96 -7.95 -0.43
C ARG A 198 16.75 -7.51 0.39
N CYS A 199 15.55 -7.92 -0.03
CA CYS A 199 14.30 -7.55 0.60
C CYS A 199 13.84 -8.61 1.62
N LEU A 200 13.05 -8.21 2.58
CA LEU A 200 12.10 -9.11 3.22
C LEU A 200 10.88 -9.22 2.32
N TYR A 201 10.38 -10.43 2.18
CA TYR A 201 9.30 -10.76 1.25
C TYR A 201 7.99 -10.95 1.97
N LEU A 202 6.95 -10.31 1.48
CA LEU A 202 5.57 -10.46 1.92
C LEU A 202 4.68 -10.73 0.71
N HIS A 203 3.94 -11.84 0.74
CA HIS A 203 2.86 -12.07 -0.21
C HIS A 203 1.54 -11.64 0.41
N VAL A 204 0.77 -10.83 -0.33
CA VAL A 204 -0.55 -10.34 0.10
C VAL A 204 -1.59 -10.90 -0.87
N ASP A 205 -2.34 -11.87 -0.40
CA ASP A 205 -3.50 -12.42 -1.11
C ASP A 205 -4.72 -11.49 -0.95
N ALA A 206 -5.77 -11.77 -1.71
CA ALA A 206 -7.07 -11.19 -1.41
C ALA A 206 -7.49 -11.59 0.02
N PRO A 207 -8.00 -10.67 0.84
CA PRO A 207 -8.38 -10.98 2.20
C PRO A 207 -9.51 -12.01 2.25
N ALA A 208 -9.56 -12.80 3.33
CA ALA A 208 -10.71 -13.63 3.64
C ALA A 208 -11.96 -12.74 3.84
N TYR A 209 -13.13 -13.35 3.69
CA TYR A 209 -14.42 -12.64 3.79
C TYR A 209 -14.54 -11.80 5.07
N GLU A 210 -14.22 -12.38 6.23
CA GLU A 210 -14.33 -11.71 7.52
C GLU A 210 -13.40 -10.49 7.62
N THR A 211 -12.18 -10.63 7.08
CA THR A 211 -11.19 -9.55 7.02
C THR A 211 -11.66 -8.44 6.08
N GLU A 212 -12.24 -8.79 4.92
CA GLU A 212 -12.76 -7.80 3.98
C GLU A 212 -13.95 -7.03 4.55
N VAL A 213 -14.86 -7.70 5.27
CA VAL A 213 -15.97 -7.06 5.99
C VAL A 213 -15.43 -6.06 7.02
N GLU A 214 -14.40 -6.43 7.77
CA GLU A 214 -13.78 -5.53 8.73
C GLU A 214 -13.12 -4.31 8.05
N ILE A 215 -12.42 -4.51 6.93
CA ILE A 215 -11.86 -3.43 6.13
C ILE A 215 -12.95 -2.48 5.65
N VAL A 216 -14.06 -2.99 5.11
CA VAL A 216 -15.18 -2.16 4.64
C VAL A 216 -15.79 -1.38 5.80
N ARG A 217 -16.03 -2.00 6.95
CA ARG A 217 -16.57 -1.33 8.14
C ARG A 217 -15.70 -0.19 8.65
N ARG A 218 -14.38 -0.38 8.67
CA ARG A 218 -13.42 0.64 9.11
C ARG A 218 -13.33 1.80 8.09
N LYS A 219 -13.23 1.48 6.80
CA LYS A 219 -12.99 2.47 5.73
C LYS A 219 -14.27 3.15 5.22
N VAL A 220 -15.46 2.61 5.52
CA VAL A 220 -16.77 3.14 5.13
C VAL A 220 -17.73 3.16 6.32
N PRO A 221 -17.42 3.90 7.40
CA PRO A 221 -18.16 3.86 8.66
C PRO A 221 -19.60 4.39 8.56
N GLN A 222 -19.94 5.10 7.49
CA GLN A 222 -21.30 5.55 7.21
C GLN A 222 -22.23 4.44 6.67
N LEU A 223 -21.66 3.31 6.20
CA LEU A 223 -22.42 2.16 5.73
C LEU A 223 -22.86 1.31 6.92
N ASP A 224 -24.13 0.85 6.92
CA ASP A 224 -24.60 -0.08 7.93
C ASP A 224 -23.76 -1.36 7.96
N ALA A 225 -23.51 -1.91 9.14
CA ALA A 225 -22.62 -3.06 9.32
C ALA A 225 -23.13 -4.33 8.62
N THR A 226 -24.46 -4.51 8.53
CA THR A 226 -25.07 -5.65 7.83
C THR A 226 -24.94 -5.48 6.33
N VAL A 227 -25.17 -4.26 5.83
CA VAL A 227 -24.99 -3.93 4.39
C VAL A 227 -23.51 -4.06 3.98
N ALA A 228 -22.57 -3.73 4.85
CA ALA A 228 -21.14 -3.95 4.59
C ALA A 228 -20.82 -5.45 4.39
N ALA A 229 -21.42 -6.32 5.18
CA ALA A 229 -21.30 -7.77 5.03
C ALA A 229 -21.95 -8.27 3.73
N GLU A 230 -23.13 -7.74 3.37
CA GLU A 230 -23.81 -8.06 2.10
C GLU A 230 -22.96 -7.64 0.89
N VAL A 231 -22.35 -6.45 0.92
CA VAL A 231 -21.42 -5.97 -0.12
C VAL A 231 -20.29 -6.97 -0.32
N CYS A 232 -19.63 -7.40 0.76
CA CYS A 232 -18.53 -8.38 0.67
C CYS A 232 -18.99 -9.75 0.16
N ALA A 233 -20.18 -10.22 0.56
CA ALA A 233 -20.74 -11.48 0.08
C ALA A 233 -21.01 -11.44 -1.45
N ILE A 234 -21.60 -10.35 -1.92
CA ILE A 234 -21.86 -10.14 -3.35
C ILE A 234 -20.56 -10.11 -4.15
N VAL A 235 -19.53 -9.41 -3.62
CA VAL A 235 -18.21 -9.35 -4.27
C VAL A 235 -17.56 -10.74 -4.30
N GLY A 236 -17.71 -11.52 -3.23
CA GLY A 236 -17.27 -12.91 -3.17
C GLY A 236 -17.87 -13.75 -4.31
N GLU A 237 -19.20 -13.69 -4.50
CA GLU A 237 -19.90 -14.37 -5.61
C GLU A 237 -19.40 -13.91 -6.99
N LEU A 238 -19.17 -12.59 -7.17
CA LEU A 238 -18.68 -12.07 -8.43
C LEU A 238 -17.24 -12.52 -8.74
N ARG A 239 -16.42 -12.78 -7.74
CA ARG A 239 -15.06 -13.33 -7.93
C ARG A 239 -15.04 -14.77 -8.43
N GLU A 240 -16.10 -15.52 -8.17
CA GLU A 240 -16.26 -16.88 -8.71
C GLU A 240 -16.68 -16.89 -10.20
N GLU A 241 -17.15 -15.76 -10.71
CA GLU A 241 -17.50 -15.63 -12.13
C GLU A 241 -16.27 -15.57 -13.03
N ALA A 242 -16.45 -16.03 -14.29
CA ALA A 242 -15.41 -15.98 -15.31
C ALA A 242 -15.28 -14.58 -15.94
N PHE A 243 -15.10 -13.56 -15.11
CA PHE A 243 -14.87 -12.19 -15.55
C PHE A 243 -13.46 -11.99 -16.09
N LEU A 244 -13.30 -11.02 -16.99
CA LEU A 244 -11.99 -10.60 -17.50
C LEU A 244 -11.15 -9.99 -16.38
N LYS A 245 -11.79 -9.20 -15.50
CA LYS A 245 -11.15 -8.62 -14.34
C LYS A 245 -12.00 -8.86 -13.08
N ARG A 246 -11.46 -9.67 -12.17
CA ARG A 246 -12.08 -9.89 -10.86
C ARG A 246 -11.94 -8.64 -9.99
N PRO A 247 -13.01 -8.24 -9.27
CA PRO A 247 -12.93 -7.08 -8.37
C PRO A 247 -12.01 -7.36 -7.17
N GLY A 248 -11.08 -6.44 -6.90
CA GLY A 248 -10.24 -6.45 -5.71
C GLY A 248 -10.86 -5.67 -4.55
N VAL A 249 -10.14 -5.56 -3.43
CA VAL A 249 -10.59 -4.82 -2.24
C VAL A 249 -10.81 -3.34 -2.53
N ALA A 250 -10.01 -2.75 -3.42
CA ALA A 250 -10.18 -1.35 -3.81
C ALA A 250 -11.53 -1.13 -4.50
N GLU A 251 -11.90 -2.01 -5.43
CA GLU A 251 -13.20 -1.96 -6.11
C GLU A 251 -14.35 -2.24 -5.12
N THR A 252 -14.17 -3.15 -4.15
CA THR A 252 -15.14 -3.39 -3.06
C THR A 252 -15.39 -2.13 -2.25
N LEU A 253 -14.33 -1.42 -1.84
CA LEU A 253 -14.43 -0.17 -1.10
C LEU A 253 -15.11 0.94 -1.90
N ASP A 254 -14.79 1.06 -3.18
CA ASP A 254 -15.43 2.05 -4.07
C ASP A 254 -16.91 1.77 -4.22
N TRP A 255 -17.30 0.49 -4.34
CA TRP A 255 -18.70 0.12 -4.40
C TRP A 255 -19.43 0.33 -3.06
N ALA A 256 -18.81 -0.04 -1.95
CA ALA A 256 -19.34 0.21 -0.61
C ALA A 256 -19.62 1.71 -0.38
N ARG A 257 -18.70 2.59 -0.79
CA ARG A 257 -18.90 4.05 -0.76
C ARG A 257 -20.07 4.50 -1.65
N ALA A 258 -20.15 3.95 -2.87
CA ALA A 258 -21.25 4.27 -3.78
C ALA A 258 -22.61 3.85 -3.22
N VAL A 259 -22.71 2.69 -2.58
CA VAL A 259 -23.91 2.23 -1.89
C VAL A 259 -24.26 3.17 -0.72
N ALA A 260 -23.26 3.54 0.10
CA ALA A 260 -23.45 4.43 1.23
C ALA A 260 -23.97 5.83 0.80
N GLU A 261 -23.48 6.38 -0.32
CA GLU A 261 -23.93 7.67 -0.86
C GLU A 261 -25.37 7.64 -1.40
N LEU A 262 -25.88 6.49 -1.80
CA LEU A 262 -27.25 6.35 -2.33
C LEU A 262 -28.27 6.08 -1.23
N ARG A 263 -27.85 5.78 -0.02
CA ARG A 263 -28.69 5.43 1.13
C ARG A 263 -28.69 6.54 2.19
N ALA A 264 -29.75 6.58 2.96
CA ALA A 264 -29.75 7.41 4.16
C ALA A 264 -28.75 6.85 5.20
N PRO A 265 -28.09 7.70 5.99
CA PRO A 265 -27.19 7.24 7.04
C PRO A 265 -27.89 6.26 7.99
N GLY A 266 -27.30 5.07 8.16
CA GLY A 266 -27.87 4.01 9.00
C GLY A 266 -29.03 3.24 8.36
N ASP A 267 -29.29 3.41 7.06
CA ASP A 267 -30.26 2.56 6.34
C ASP A 267 -29.70 1.16 6.19
N GLY A 268 -30.14 0.27 7.05
CA GLY A 268 -29.80 -1.15 7.07
C GLY A 268 -30.77 -2.02 6.25
N SER A 269 -31.55 -1.46 5.33
CA SER A 269 -32.39 -2.28 4.44
C SER A 269 -31.56 -3.17 3.52
N ASP A 270 -32.16 -4.30 3.06
CA ASP A 270 -31.48 -5.27 2.19
C ASP A 270 -30.99 -4.63 0.88
N LEU A 271 -29.84 -5.09 0.37
CA LEU A 271 -29.38 -4.80 -0.97
C LEU A 271 -30.26 -5.49 -2.00
N THR A 272 -30.99 -4.71 -2.77
CA THR A 272 -31.88 -5.22 -3.82
C THR A 272 -31.16 -5.40 -5.17
N ALA A 273 -31.65 -6.32 -5.98
CA ALA A 273 -31.15 -6.53 -7.35
C ALA A 273 -31.11 -5.22 -8.16
N ALA A 274 -32.11 -4.33 -7.99
CA ALA A 274 -32.15 -3.03 -8.66
C ALA A 274 -31.05 -2.07 -8.21
N GLU A 275 -30.68 -2.06 -6.93
CA GLU A 275 -29.55 -1.25 -6.41
C GLU A 275 -28.23 -1.82 -6.91
N ILE A 276 -28.06 -3.15 -6.89
CA ILE A 276 -26.87 -3.83 -7.42
C ILE A 276 -26.69 -3.46 -8.89
N GLU A 277 -27.71 -3.63 -9.73
CA GLU A 277 -27.66 -3.31 -11.16
C GLU A 277 -27.28 -1.85 -11.42
N ARG A 278 -27.83 -0.91 -10.66
CA ARG A 278 -27.54 0.52 -10.82
C ARG A 278 -26.12 0.92 -10.42
N THR A 279 -25.49 0.15 -9.55
CA THR A 279 -24.19 0.50 -8.96
C THR A 279 -23.04 -0.40 -9.44
N ILE A 280 -23.35 -1.52 -10.12
CA ILE A 280 -22.38 -2.55 -10.52
C ILE A 280 -21.22 -1.98 -11.38
N GLY A 281 -21.46 -0.90 -12.13
CA GLY A 281 -20.44 -0.22 -12.91
C GLY A 281 -19.34 0.48 -12.06
N THR A 282 -19.56 0.64 -10.75
CA THR A 282 -18.48 1.09 -9.85
C THR A 282 -17.54 -0.05 -9.50
N LEU A 283 -18.02 -1.29 -9.54
CA LEU A 283 -17.30 -2.50 -9.20
C LEU A 283 -16.64 -3.16 -10.43
N LEU A 284 -17.40 -3.35 -11.52
CA LEU A 284 -16.93 -3.92 -12.78
C LEU A 284 -16.49 -2.80 -13.73
N LYS A 285 -15.25 -2.89 -14.23
CA LYS A 285 -14.63 -1.82 -15.05
C LYS A 285 -14.52 -2.21 -16.54
N GLU A 286 -14.87 -3.46 -16.90
CA GLU A 286 -14.85 -3.93 -18.28
C GLU A 286 -16.29 -4.02 -18.80
N VAL A 287 -16.53 -3.53 -20.01
CA VAL A 287 -17.86 -3.50 -20.63
C VAL A 287 -18.40 -4.91 -20.80
N GLU A 288 -17.53 -5.86 -21.18
CA GLU A 288 -17.88 -7.27 -21.37
C GLU A 288 -18.32 -7.92 -20.06
N ASP A 289 -17.71 -7.56 -18.94
CA ASP A 289 -18.07 -8.08 -17.61
C ASP A 289 -19.41 -7.50 -17.15
N VAL A 290 -19.64 -6.20 -17.35
CA VAL A 290 -20.93 -5.56 -17.06
C VAL A 290 -22.07 -6.19 -17.88
N GLN A 291 -21.84 -6.51 -19.17
CA GLN A 291 -22.85 -7.15 -20.04
C GLN A 291 -23.18 -8.59 -19.65
N ARG A 292 -22.34 -9.25 -18.86
CA ARG A 292 -22.60 -10.61 -18.33
C ARG A 292 -23.49 -10.59 -17.08
N VAL A 293 -23.73 -9.45 -16.50
CA VAL A 293 -24.63 -9.31 -15.35
C VAL A 293 -26.07 -9.36 -15.85
N ASP A 294 -26.58 -10.58 -15.97
CA ASP A 294 -27.96 -10.87 -16.37
C ASP A 294 -28.89 -10.99 -15.14
N THR A 295 -30.18 -11.16 -15.40
CA THR A 295 -31.19 -11.32 -14.35
C THR A 295 -30.87 -12.51 -13.42
N THR A 296 -30.35 -13.61 -13.97
CA THR A 296 -30.04 -14.81 -13.20
C THR A 296 -28.90 -14.57 -12.22
N LEU A 297 -27.85 -13.86 -12.65
CA LEU A 297 -26.76 -13.47 -11.80
C LEU A 297 -27.23 -12.48 -10.73
N LEU A 298 -28.03 -11.45 -11.08
CA LEU A 298 -28.59 -10.50 -10.12
C LEU A 298 -29.41 -11.18 -9.02
N GLU A 299 -30.29 -12.14 -9.38
CA GLU A 299 -31.04 -12.93 -8.40
C GLU A 299 -30.14 -13.76 -7.48
N ARG A 300 -29.01 -14.24 -7.97
CA ARG A 300 -28.04 -14.99 -7.17
C ARG A 300 -27.29 -14.08 -6.22
N LEU A 301 -26.88 -12.88 -6.67
CA LEU A 301 -26.23 -11.87 -5.85
C LEU A 301 -27.16 -11.37 -4.73
N GLU A 302 -28.43 -11.10 -5.04
CA GLU A 302 -29.43 -10.72 -4.04
C GLU A 302 -29.64 -11.81 -3.00
N ARG A 303 -29.66 -13.08 -3.43
CA ARG A 303 -29.76 -14.23 -2.51
C ARG A 303 -28.54 -14.32 -1.58
N ALA A 304 -27.34 -14.14 -2.10
CA ALA A 304 -26.11 -14.13 -1.27
C ALA A 304 -26.17 -13.04 -0.20
N ALA A 305 -26.67 -11.85 -0.52
CA ALA A 305 -26.90 -10.79 0.46
C ALA A 305 -27.91 -11.22 1.54
N GLN A 306 -29.06 -11.79 1.15
CA GLN A 306 -30.09 -12.24 2.08
C GLN A 306 -29.63 -13.37 2.99
N GLU A 307 -28.87 -14.34 2.49
CA GLU A 307 -28.29 -15.44 3.27
C GLU A 307 -27.30 -14.92 4.32
N THR A 308 -26.49 -13.93 3.94
CA THR A 308 -25.53 -13.27 4.83
C THR A 308 -26.25 -12.55 5.97
N ARG A 309 -27.32 -11.83 5.68
CA ARG A 309 -28.14 -11.16 6.68
C ARG A 309 -28.81 -12.14 7.65
N ALA A 310 -29.44 -13.20 7.11
CA ALA A 310 -30.08 -14.22 7.92
C ALA A 310 -29.08 -14.90 8.90
N SER A 311 -27.85 -15.11 8.46
CA SER A 311 -26.78 -15.66 9.29
C SER A 311 -26.40 -14.70 10.42
N ALA A 312 -26.24 -13.40 10.13
CA ALA A 312 -25.92 -12.38 11.13
C ALA A 312 -27.05 -12.21 12.18
N GLU A 313 -28.31 -12.27 11.76
CA GLU A 313 -29.47 -12.20 12.67
C GLU A 313 -29.61 -13.47 13.54
N GLY A 314 -29.26 -14.65 13.00
CA GLY A 314 -29.25 -15.92 13.72
C GLY A 314 -28.21 -15.99 14.83
N GLU A 315 -27.04 -15.39 14.63
CA GLU A 315 -25.98 -15.28 15.65
C GLU A 315 -26.32 -14.28 16.77
N ALA A 316 -27.12 -13.27 16.47
CA ALA A 316 -27.54 -12.25 17.44
C ALA A 316 -28.69 -12.71 18.37
N ALA A 317 -29.34 -13.87 18.12
CA ALA A 317 -30.41 -14.40 18.95
C ALA A 317 -29.84 -14.90 20.30
N PRO A 318 -30.36 -14.43 21.47
CA PRO A 318 -29.86 -14.87 22.75
C PRO A 318 -30.16 -16.39 22.94
N THR A 319 -29.13 -17.13 23.34
CA THR A 319 -29.30 -18.52 23.80
C THR A 319 -30.39 -18.56 24.86
N PRO A 320 -31.41 -19.44 24.76
CA PRO A 320 -32.42 -19.57 25.79
C PRO A 320 -31.72 -19.97 27.09
N ASP A 321 -31.92 -19.14 28.11
CA ASP A 321 -31.51 -19.42 29.49
C ASP A 321 -32.19 -20.71 29.92
N ASP A 322 -31.45 -21.82 29.96
CA ASP A 322 -31.90 -23.08 30.52
C ASP A 322 -32.09 -22.87 32.05
N GLY A 323 -33.27 -22.38 32.37
CA GLY A 323 -33.72 -22.24 33.75
C GLY A 323 -33.56 -23.55 34.49
N ALA A 324 -32.64 -23.57 35.44
CA ALA A 324 -32.48 -24.66 36.37
C ALA A 324 -33.82 -24.91 37.12
N PRO A 325 -34.30 -26.14 37.20
CA PRO A 325 -35.47 -26.44 38.04
C PRO A 325 -35.08 -26.30 39.51
N SER A 326 -35.77 -25.42 40.21
CA SER A 326 -35.82 -25.39 41.67
C SER A 326 -36.45 -26.71 42.14
N GLY A 327 -35.63 -27.61 42.63
CA GLY A 327 -36.04 -28.81 43.34
C GLY A 327 -36.11 -28.56 44.84
N ASP A 328 -37.18 -28.95 45.44
CA ASP A 328 -37.50 -28.99 46.87
C ASP A 328 -36.40 -29.54 47.80
#